data_5a31107cd8401a2d6fa35e93062be461
#
_entry.id   5a31107cd8401a2d6fa35e93062be461
#
_cell.length_a   1.000
_cell.length_b   1.000
_cell.length_c   1.000
_cell.angle_alpha   90.00
_cell.angle_beta   90.00
_cell.angle_gamma   90.00
#
_symmetry.space_group_name_H-M   'P 1'
#
loop_
_entity.id
_entity.type
_entity.pdbx_description
1 polymer ?
#
loop_
_entity_poly.entity_id
_entity_poly.type
_entity_poly.pdbx_seq_one_letter_code
_entity_poly.pdbx_strand_id
1 'polypeptide(L)'
;VFDQRHRLKKIGLALGGGGAKGLCHLAFIKALDELGLQPKIIAGTSIGAIIGSFYAAGLSGQDMENVLRRNLRDIRRMMDVSLLRRSAVKRAKTLDEFLQRHLPVRRFEELQIPLNVVATDFWNYRQVVLNTGEIIPAIRASMAMAAVFEPVKLNGMVLVDGGGVNPLPYDLIQDRCDLTIAIDVSGQKTPPEHDPAPNVFENLMTTYTIMQSAIVRGKLAFSPPDIYVKPKLTNVRALDFHRCDEIIAGVADDVEIFKQELQKKLKKRFWLFG
;
A
#
# COMPACT_ATOMS: atom_id res chain seq x y z
N VAL A 1 -44.82 8.16 5.41
CA VAL A 1 -43.87 8.11 4.27
C VAL A 1 -42.47 8.13 4.88
N PHE A 2 -41.91 6.94 5.14
CA PHE A 2 -40.52 6.79 5.63
C PHE A 2 -39.59 6.78 4.43
N ASP A 3 -38.91 7.91 4.18
CA ASP A 3 -37.76 7.97 3.26
C ASP A 3 -36.55 7.37 3.99
N GLN A 4 -36.46 6.03 3.98
CA GLN A 4 -35.22 5.32 4.35
C GLN A 4 -34.31 5.31 3.12
N ARG A 5 -33.62 6.41 2.87
CA ARG A 5 -32.43 6.42 2.00
C ARG A 5 -31.43 5.46 2.64
N HIS A 6 -31.25 4.32 2.00
CA HIS A 6 -30.18 3.37 2.36
C HIS A 6 -28.84 4.08 2.32
N ARG A 7 -28.36 4.53 3.48
CA ARG A 7 -27.05 5.18 3.61
C ARG A 7 -25.99 4.13 3.33
N LEU A 8 -25.44 4.13 2.12
CA LEU A 8 -24.31 3.28 1.75
C LEU A 8 -23.21 3.46 2.81
N LYS A 9 -22.68 2.33 3.32
CA LYS A 9 -21.58 2.36 4.30
C LYS A 9 -20.40 3.12 3.74
N LYS A 10 -19.80 3.97 4.55
CA LYS A 10 -18.52 4.61 4.24
C LYS A 10 -17.41 3.59 4.42
N ILE A 11 -16.85 3.10 3.33
CA ILE A 11 -15.74 2.16 3.34
C ILE A 11 -14.43 2.94 3.43
N GLY A 12 -13.53 2.57 4.35
CA GLY A 12 -12.15 3.00 4.40
C GLY A 12 -11.23 1.89 3.91
N LEU A 13 -10.21 2.23 3.10
CA LEU A 13 -9.25 1.28 2.54
C LEU A 13 -7.83 1.63 2.98
N ALA A 14 -7.20 0.73 3.72
CA ALA A 14 -5.79 0.84 4.09
C ALA A 14 -4.94 -0.13 3.27
N LEU A 15 -3.93 0.41 2.59
CA LEU A 15 -3.00 -0.30 1.72
C LEU A 15 -1.62 -0.33 2.36
N GLY A 16 -1.18 -1.52 2.77
CA GLY A 16 0.09 -1.72 3.44
C GLY A 16 1.31 -1.55 2.54
N GLY A 17 2.46 -1.28 3.17
CA GLY A 17 3.77 -1.33 2.56
C GLY A 17 4.29 -2.77 2.43
N GLY A 18 5.14 -3.03 1.43
CA GLY A 18 5.72 -4.38 1.22
C GLY A 18 6.49 -4.54 -0.08
N GLY A 19 6.84 -3.44 -0.74
CA GLY A 19 7.54 -3.45 -2.03
C GLY A 19 6.74 -4.17 -3.11
N ALA A 20 7.39 -5.05 -3.88
CA ALA A 20 6.75 -5.78 -4.99
C ALA A 20 5.52 -6.60 -4.56
N LYS A 21 5.48 -7.09 -3.32
CA LYS A 21 4.30 -7.80 -2.78
C LYS A 21 3.03 -6.93 -2.85
N GLY A 22 3.18 -5.60 -2.73
CA GLY A 22 2.06 -4.66 -2.84
C GLY A 22 1.39 -4.62 -4.21
N LEU A 23 1.98 -5.19 -5.26
CA LEU A 23 1.31 -5.34 -6.56
C LEU A 23 0.00 -6.13 -6.47
N CYS A 24 -0.13 -7.01 -5.48
CA CYS A 24 -1.38 -7.73 -5.23
C CYS A 24 -2.54 -6.82 -4.80
N HIS A 25 -2.29 -5.59 -4.30
CA HIS A 25 -3.36 -4.63 -4.03
C HIS A 25 -4.26 -4.40 -5.24
N LEU A 26 -3.70 -4.48 -6.45
CA LEU A 26 -4.47 -4.34 -7.69
C LEU A 26 -5.59 -5.36 -7.80
N ALA A 27 -5.36 -6.62 -7.40
CA ALA A 27 -6.37 -7.67 -7.43
C ALA A 27 -7.54 -7.37 -6.48
N PHE A 28 -7.26 -6.87 -5.28
CA PHE A 28 -8.29 -6.49 -4.31
C PHE A 28 -9.04 -5.21 -4.72
N ILE A 29 -8.37 -4.24 -5.35
CA ILE A 29 -9.02 -3.05 -5.89
C ILE A 29 -9.94 -3.43 -7.06
N LYS A 30 -9.52 -4.33 -7.96
CA LYS A 30 -10.38 -4.85 -9.02
C LYS A 30 -11.63 -5.54 -8.45
N ALA A 31 -11.48 -6.26 -7.34
CA ALA A 31 -12.62 -6.85 -6.65
C ALA A 31 -13.59 -5.79 -6.08
N LEU A 32 -13.08 -4.67 -5.57
CA LEU A 32 -13.93 -3.54 -5.16
C LEU A 32 -14.66 -2.93 -6.37
N ASP A 33 -13.95 -2.72 -7.49
CA ASP A 33 -14.50 -2.18 -8.73
C ASP A 33 -15.60 -3.11 -9.29
N GLU A 34 -15.38 -4.43 -9.33
CA GLU A 34 -16.35 -5.44 -9.75
C GLU A 34 -17.63 -5.46 -8.88
N LEU A 35 -17.48 -5.15 -7.60
CA LEU A 35 -18.61 -5.05 -6.67
C LEU A 35 -19.29 -3.67 -6.70
N GLY A 36 -18.82 -2.74 -7.52
CA GLY A 36 -19.31 -1.35 -7.57
C GLY A 36 -19.08 -0.57 -6.30
N LEU A 37 -18.05 -0.92 -5.51
CA LEU A 37 -17.73 -0.34 -4.22
C LEU A 37 -16.54 0.62 -4.32
N GLN A 38 -16.75 1.87 -3.90
CA GLN A 38 -15.69 2.87 -3.87
C GLN A 38 -15.40 3.29 -2.43
N PRO A 39 -14.13 3.25 -1.97
CA PRO A 39 -13.73 3.77 -0.66
C PRO A 39 -14.03 5.28 -0.56
N LYS A 40 -14.39 5.71 0.64
CA LYS A 40 -14.59 7.14 0.96
C LYS A 40 -13.35 7.81 1.52
N ILE A 41 -12.35 7.00 1.89
CA ILE A 41 -11.03 7.44 2.33
C ILE A 41 -10.03 6.31 2.13
N ILE A 42 -8.81 6.67 1.75
CA ILE A 42 -7.68 5.74 1.58
C ILE A 42 -6.53 6.16 2.49
N ALA A 43 -5.84 5.19 3.07
CA ALA A 43 -4.55 5.40 3.71
C ALA A 43 -3.53 4.42 3.12
N GLY A 44 -2.33 4.89 2.81
CA GLY A 44 -1.30 4.08 2.16
C GLY A 44 0.10 4.32 2.70
N THR A 45 0.89 3.25 2.75
CA THR A 45 2.31 3.29 3.13
C THR A 45 3.14 2.70 2.00
N SER A 46 4.22 3.39 1.60
CA SER A 46 5.18 2.89 0.60
C SER A 46 4.47 2.53 -0.72
N ILE A 47 4.58 1.30 -1.21
CA ILE A 47 3.86 0.84 -2.42
C ILE A 47 2.34 1.05 -2.29
N GLY A 48 1.78 0.93 -1.08
CA GLY A 48 0.37 1.22 -0.81
C GLY A 48 0.01 2.70 -1.02
N ALA A 49 0.96 3.62 -0.80
CA ALA A 49 0.78 5.04 -1.11
C ALA A 49 0.76 5.31 -2.62
N ILE A 50 1.59 4.62 -3.40
CA ILE A 50 1.57 4.72 -4.87
C ILE A 50 0.22 4.22 -5.40
N ILE A 51 -0.15 2.99 -5.08
CA ILE A 51 -1.38 2.37 -5.59
C ILE A 51 -2.60 3.16 -5.10
N GLY A 52 -2.61 3.56 -3.84
CA GLY A 52 -3.66 4.40 -3.26
C GLY A 52 -3.80 5.75 -3.96
N SER A 53 -2.70 6.38 -4.40
CA SER A 53 -2.75 7.66 -5.11
C SER A 53 -3.37 7.54 -6.51
N PHE A 54 -3.05 6.49 -7.25
CA PHE A 54 -3.66 6.22 -8.54
C PHE A 54 -5.16 5.92 -8.41
N TYR A 55 -5.53 5.08 -7.43
CA TYR A 55 -6.93 4.76 -7.17
C TYR A 55 -7.72 5.99 -6.70
N ALA A 56 -7.14 6.77 -5.79
CA ALA A 56 -7.73 8.02 -5.31
C ALA A 56 -7.89 9.08 -6.41
N ALA A 57 -7.03 9.05 -7.43
CA ALA A 57 -7.12 9.90 -8.62
C ALA A 57 -8.16 9.42 -9.65
N GLY A 58 -8.83 8.29 -9.41
CA GLY A 58 -9.93 7.78 -10.23
C GLY A 58 -9.56 6.70 -11.24
N LEU A 59 -8.33 6.15 -11.21
CA LEU A 59 -7.98 4.99 -12.03
C LEU A 59 -8.61 3.73 -11.43
N SER A 60 -9.21 2.90 -12.27
CA SER A 60 -9.66 1.56 -11.88
C SER A 60 -8.47 0.62 -11.62
N GLY A 61 -8.71 -0.49 -10.91
CA GLY A 61 -7.70 -1.53 -10.73
C GLY A 61 -7.18 -2.08 -12.06
N GLN A 62 -8.04 -2.14 -13.09
CA GLN A 62 -7.65 -2.56 -14.44
C GLN A 62 -6.76 -1.52 -15.14
N ASP A 63 -7.07 -0.22 -15.01
CA ASP A 63 -6.24 0.85 -15.59
C ASP A 63 -4.85 0.86 -14.96
N MET A 64 -4.79 0.72 -13.64
CA MET A 64 -3.52 0.64 -12.91
C MET A 64 -2.69 -0.58 -13.33
N GLU A 65 -3.31 -1.74 -13.54
CA GLU A 65 -2.63 -2.93 -14.05
C GLU A 65 -2.10 -2.69 -15.46
N ASN A 66 -2.87 -2.04 -16.33
CA ASN A 66 -2.43 -1.69 -17.68
C ASN A 66 -1.22 -0.73 -17.67
N VAL A 67 -1.22 0.28 -16.78
CA VAL A 67 -0.08 1.18 -16.56
C VAL A 67 1.15 0.38 -16.10
N LEU A 68 0.99 -0.48 -15.10
CA LEU A 68 2.06 -1.35 -14.59
C LEU A 68 2.67 -2.21 -15.72
N ARG A 69 1.85 -2.95 -16.47
CA ARG A 69 2.30 -3.86 -17.53
C ARG A 69 3.05 -3.16 -18.65
N ARG A 70 2.58 -1.98 -19.06
CA ARG A 70 3.24 -1.17 -20.11
C ARG A 70 4.59 -0.62 -19.67
N ASN A 71 4.82 -0.45 -18.37
CA ASN A 71 6.02 0.18 -17.80
C ASN A 71 6.92 -0.78 -17.01
N LEU A 72 6.72 -2.09 -17.10
CA LEU A 72 7.48 -3.09 -16.33
C LEU A 72 9.01 -2.96 -16.48
N ARG A 73 9.50 -2.58 -17.68
CA ARG A 73 10.93 -2.37 -17.90
C ARG A 73 11.49 -1.22 -17.06
N ASP A 74 10.77 -0.12 -16.99
CA ASP A 74 11.20 1.08 -16.26
C ASP A 74 11.11 0.83 -14.75
N ILE A 75 10.04 0.16 -14.31
CA ILE A 75 9.86 -0.24 -12.91
C ILE A 75 10.98 -1.19 -12.46
N ARG A 76 11.32 -2.18 -13.27
CA ARG A 76 12.45 -3.10 -12.99
C ARG A 76 13.77 -2.35 -12.88
N ARG A 77 14.06 -1.44 -13.83
CA ARG A 77 15.27 -0.60 -13.80
C ARG A 77 15.34 0.32 -12.59
N MET A 78 14.20 0.85 -12.18
CA MET A 78 14.11 1.72 -10.99
C MET A 78 14.38 0.94 -9.71
N MET A 79 13.92 -0.31 -9.62
CA MET A 79 14.03 -1.14 -8.43
C MET A 79 15.26 -2.06 -8.42
N ASP A 80 16.09 -2.04 -9.48
CA ASP A 80 17.30 -2.84 -9.57
C ASP A 80 18.42 -2.25 -8.71
N VAL A 81 18.66 -2.89 -7.56
CA VAL A 81 19.74 -2.54 -6.63
C VAL A 81 21.10 -3.17 -6.99
N SER A 82 21.13 -4.13 -7.92
CA SER A 82 22.41 -4.75 -8.37
C SER A 82 23.31 -3.73 -9.05
N LEU A 83 22.74 -2.65 -9.57
CA LEU A 83 23.40 -1.45 -10.06
C LEU A 83 23.61 -0.41 -8.95
N LEU A 84 24.07 -0.81 -7.77
CA LEU A 84 24.39 0.08 -6.63
C LEU A 84 25.25 1.30 -7.00
N ARG A 85 25.93 1.28 -8.16
CA ARG A 85 26.65 2.43 -8.76
C ARG A 85 25.73 3.48 -9.41
N ARG A 86 24.44 3.19 -9.65
CA ARG A 86 23.49 4.23 -10.06
C ARG A 86 22.88 4.83 -8.81
N SER A 87 23.27 6.06 -8.51
CA SER A 87 22.89 6.79 -7.32
C SER A 87 21.38 6.65 -7.01
N ALA A 88 21.01 6.57 -5.74
CA ALA A 88 19.63 6.62 -5.26
C ALA A 88 18.86 7.82 -5.87
N VAL A 89 19.55 8.94 -6.16
CA VAL A 89 19.06 10.10 -6.91
C VAL A 89 18.47 9.71 -8.27
N LYS A 90 19.15 8.85 -9.04
CA LYS A 90 18.67 8.45 -10.37
C LYS A 90 17.39 7.60 -10.27
N ARG A 91 17.28 6.74 -9.25
CA ARG A 91 16.06 5.97 -8.99
C ARG A 91 14.89 6.87 -8.59
N ALA A 92 15.15 7.85 -7.72
CA ALA A 92 14.14 8.83 -7.32
C ALA A 92 13.63 9.65 -8.51
N LYS A 93 14.53 10.10 -9.39
CA LYS A 93 14.15 10.80 -10.63
C LYS A 93 13.28 9.94 -11.55
N THR A 94 13.64 8.66 -11.73
CA THR A 94 12.82 7.73 -12.54
C THR A 94 11.43 7.52 -11.94
N LEU A 95 11.31 7.45 -10.61
CA LEU A 95 10.02 7.39 -9.92
C LEU A 95 9.21 8.67 -10.17
N ASP A 96 9.82 9.84 -10.04
CA ASP A 96 9.17 11.12 -10.31
C ASP A 96 8.64 11.19 -11.75
N GLU A 97 9.47 10.83 -12.73
CA GLU A 97 9.09 10.81 -14.15
C GLU A 97 7.94 9.84 -14.43
N PHE A 98 7.95 8.66 -13.78
CA PHE A 98 6.86 7.70 -13.87
C PHE A 98 5.56 8.26 -13.28
N LEU A 99 5.61 8.83 -12.08
CA LEU A 99 4.44 9.41 -11.42
C LEU A 99 3.93 10.63 -12.20
N GLN A 100 4.82 11.50 -12.68
CA GLN A 100 4.44 12.67 -13.51
C GLN A 100 3.75 12.27 -14.81
N ARG A 101 4.12 11.15 -15.41
CA ARG A 101 3.56 10.67 -16.68
C ARG A 101 2.19 10.02 -16.50
N HIS A 102 1.98 9.31 -15.39
CA HIS A 102 0.84 8.40 -15.25
C HIS A 102 -0.18 8.82 -14.20
N LEU A 103 0.19 9.61 -13.18
CA LEU A 103 -0.76 10.14 -12.21
C LEU A 103 -1.47 11.36 -12.80
N PRO A 104 -2.82 11.33 -12.93
CA PRO A 104 -3.55 12.39 -13.65
C PRO A 104 -3.65 13.71 -12.90
N VAL A 105 -3.37 13.72 -11.59
CA VAL A 105 -3.43 14.87 -10.70
C VAL A 105 -2.08 15.16 -10.07
N ARG A 106 -1.89 16.39 -9.53
CA ARG A 106 -0.62 16.79 -8.91
C ARG A 106 -0.74 17.08 -7.42
N ARG A 107 -1.93 17.40 -6.96
CA ARG A 107 -2.19 17.81 -5.60
C ARG A 107 -3.22 16.90 -4.92
N PHE A 108 -3.11 16.73 -3.60
CA PHE A 108 -4.09 15.97 -2.82
C PHE A 108 -5.50 16.52 -2.94
N GLU A 109 -5.63 17.83 -3.09
CA GLU A 109 -6.92 18.52 -3.21
C GLU A 109 -7.66 18.19 -4.52
N GLU A 110 -6.96 17.66 -5.51
CA GLU A 110 -7.52 17.25 -6.82
C GLU A 110 -8.00 15.78 -6.83
N LEU A 111 -7.72 15.03 -5.77
CA LEU A 111 -8.10 13.62 -5.69
C LEU A 111 -9.61 13.45 -5.54
N GLN A 112 -10.16 12.44 -6.19
CA GLN A 112 -11.58 12.06 -6.08
C GLN A 112 -11.89 11.41 -4.71
N ILE A 113 -10.89 10.74 -4.12
CA ILE A 113 -10.99 10.11 -2.80
C ILE A 113 -9.90 10.70 -1.91
N PRO A 114 -10.22 11.19 -0.70
CA PRO A 114 -9.22 11.63 0.27
C PRO A 114 -8.19 10.55 0.55
N LEU A 115 -6.89 10.93 0.49
CA LEU A 115 -5.76 10.03 0.67
C LEU A 115 -4.87 10.51 1.82
N ASN A 116 -4.51 9.61 2.73
CA ASN A 116 -3.46 9.78 3.72
C ASN A 116 -2.23 8.96 3.31
N VAL A 117 -1.11 9.62 3.06
CA VAL A 117 0.19 9.00 2.78
C VAL A 117 1.04 9.05 4.04
N VAL A 118 1.59 7.90 4.45
CA VAL A 118 2.41 7.80 5.66
C VAL A 118 3.89 7.88 5.33
N ALA A 119 4.61 8.72 6.07
CA ALA A 119 6.06 8.77 6.10
C ALA A 119 6.56 8.75 7.57
N THR A 120 7.85 8.56 7.76
CA THR A 120 8.51 8.63 9.07
C THR A 120 9.39 9.87 9.15
N ASP A 121 9.21 10.70 10.18
CA ASP A 121 10.16 11.76 10.53
C ASP A 121 11.42 11.13 11.14
N PHE A 122 12.51 11.23 10.39
CA PHE A 122 13.76 10.53 10.71
C PHE A 122 14.37 10.95 12.05
N TRP A 123 14.32 12.24 12.37
CA TRP A 123 14.96 12.77 13.57
C TRP A 123 14.07 12.69 14.82
N ASN A 124 12.74 12.72 14.64
CA ASN A 124 11.79 12.70 15.75
C ASN A 124 11.16 11.31 15.98
N TYR A 125 11.54 10.29 15.19
CA TYR A 125 11.06 8.90 15.31
C TYR A 125 9.53 8.77 15.35
N ARG A 126 8.83 9.61 14.58
CA ARG A 126 7.36 9.68 14.61
C ARG A 126 6.74 9.54 13.23
N GLN A 127 5.49 9.16 13.24
CA GLN A 127 4.65 9.15 12.06
C GLN A 127 4.36 10.56 11.57
N VAL A 128 4.41 10.74 10.24
CA VAL A 128 3.94 11.93 9.54
C VAL A 128 2.87 11.49 8.53
N VAL A 129 1.70 12.13 8.60
CA VAL A 129 0.62 11.94 7.63
C VAL A 129 0.64 13.09 6.64
N LEU A 130 0.82 12.78 5.35
CA LEU A 130 0.85 13.72 4.25
C LEU A 130 -0.46 13.55 3.45
N ASN A 131 -1.30 14.58 3.45
CA ASN A 131 -2.63 14.54 2.83
C ASN A 131 -3.06 15.88 2.24
N THR A 132 -2.13 16.81 2.09
CA THR A 132 -2.33 18.13 1.47
C THR A 132 -1.10 18.52 0.65
N GLY A 133 -1.29 19.41 -0.33
CA GLY A 133 -0.21 19.89 -1.17
C GLY A 133 0.17 18.92 -2.30
N GLU A 134 1.43 18.89 -2.69
CA GLU A 134 1.90 18.07 -3.81
C GLU A 134 1.99 16.57 -3.46
N ILE A 135 1.43 15.70 -4.32
CA ILE A 135 1.37 14.25 -4.08
C ILE A 135 2.73 13.59 -4.30
N ILE A 136 3.45 13.95 -5.35
CA ILE A 136 4.70 13.26 -5.75
C ILE A 136 5.77 13.34 -4.65
N PRO A 137 6.06 14.49 -4.04
CA PRO A 137 6.98 14.56 -2.90
C PRO A 137 6.53 13.73 -1.70
N ALA A 138 5.22 13.64 -1.45
CA ALA A 138 4.66 12.81 -0.37
C ALA A 138 4.86 11.31 -0.64
N ILE A 139 4.59 10.84 -1.87
CA ILE A 139 4.85 9.46 -2.29
C ILE A 139 6.33 9.14 -2.16
N ARG A 140 7.23 10.03 -2.64
CA ARG A 140 8.67 9.85 -2.51
C ARG A 140 9.11 9.68 -1.07
N ALA A 141 8.57 10.50 -0.15
CA ALA A 141 8.87 10.40 1.27
C ALA A 141 8.42 9.03 1.84
N SER A 142 7.20 8.61 1.48
CA SER A 142 6.65 7.30 1.88
C SER A 142 7.42 6.10 1.32
N MET A 143 8.08 6.28 0.17
CA MET A 143 8.87 5.25 -0.53
C MET A 143 10.36 5.27 -0.17
N ALA A 144 10.82 6.21 0.67
CA ALA A 144 12.25 6.42 0.97
C ALA A 144 12.81 5.32 1.90
N MET A 145 12.73 4.06 1.43
CA MET A 145 13.23 2.87 2.12
C MET A 145 14.77 2.88 2.18
N ALA A 146 15.32 2.63 3.37
CA ALA A 146 16.75 2.54 3.59
C ALA A 146 17.43 1.58 2.59
N ALA A 147 18.61 1.94 2.12
CA ALA A 147 19.41 1.24 1.10
C ALA A 147 18.82 1.22 -0.32
N VAL A 148 17.58 1.70 -0.53
CA VAL A 148 16.94 1.75 -1.86
C VAL A 148 16.79 3.19 -2.36
N PHE A 149 16.23 4.08 -1.54
CA PHE A 149 16.01 5.49 -1.88
C PHE A 149 16.64 6.41 -0.83
N GLU A 150 16.93 7.64 -1.25
CA GLU A 150 17.41 8.67 -0.33
C GLU A 150 16.27 9.24 0.50
N PRO A 151 16.57 9.70 1.75
CA PRO A 151 15.61 10.48 2.54
C PRO A 151 15.13 11.73 1.80
N VAL A 152 13.89 12.11 2.02
CA VAL A 152 13.26 13.27 1.38
C VAL A 152 13.17 14.45 2.35
N LYS A 153 13.67 15.62 1.95
CA LYS A 153 13.43 16.85 2.70
C LYS A 153 12.11 17.45 2.26
N LEU A 154 11.16 17.54 3.17
CA LEU A 154 9.81 18.07 2.90
C LEU A 154 9.30 18.82 4.14
N ASN A 155 8.79 20.03 3.96
CA ASN A 155 8.23 20.87 5.04
C ASN A 155 9.16 21.00 6.27
N GLY A 156 10.46 21.17 6.03
CA GLY A 156 11.46 21.30 7.11
C GLY A 156 11.84 20.01 7.82
N MET A 157 11.24 18.87 7.45
CA MET A 157 11.52 17.54 8.00
C MET A 157 12.41 16.72 7.06
N VAL A 158 13.13 15.76 7.62
CA VAL A 158 13.79 14.68 6.88
C VAL A 158 12.91 13.44 7.00
N LEU A 159 12.32 13.01 5.90
CA LEU A 159 11.35 11.92 5.87
C LEU A 159 11.94 10.67 5.23
N VAL A 160 11.62 9.53 5.80
CA VAL A 160 11.94 8.19 5.29
C VAL A 160 10.67 7.34 5.19
N ASP A 161 10.81 6.10 4.68
CA ASP A 161 9.68 5.17 4.44
C ASP A 161 8.74 5.08 5.65
N GLY A 162 7.45 5.19 5.38
CA GLY A 162 6.40 5.15 6.41
C GLY A 162 6.27 3.81 7.13
N GLY A 163 6.80 2.74 6.53
CA GLY A 163 6.80 1.41 7.13
C GLY A 163 7.64 1.28 8.39
N GLY A 164 8.53 2.27 8.68
CA GLY A 164 9.27 2.33 9.93
C GLY A 164 8.40 2.57 11.17
N VAL A 165 7.22 3.18 10.99
CA VAL A 165 6.32 3.55 12.09
C VAL A 165 4.90 3.04 11.91
N ASN A 166 4.39 2.99 10.68
CA ASN A 166 3.03 2.54 10.38
C ASN A 166 2.96 1.81 9.02
N PRO A 167 3.35 0.55 8.97
CA PRO A 167 3.37 -0.21 7.73
C PRO A 167 1.97 -0.55 7.17
N LEU A 168 0.92 -0.51 8.01
CA LEU A 168 -0.48 -0.73 7.63
C LEU A 168 -1.37 0.31 8.30
N PRO A 169 -1.69 1.44 7.62
CA PRO A 169 -2.20 2.65 8.29
C PRO A 169 -3.73 2.69 8.45
N TYR A 170 -4.39 1.57 8.81
CA TYR A 170 -5.84 1.51 8.97
C TYR A 170 -6.37 2.34 10.17
N ASP A 171 -5.56 2.51 11.21
CA ASP A 171 -5.84 3.35 12.36
C ASP A 171 -6.11 4.83 12.01
N LEU A 172 -5.54 5.33 10.91
CA LEU A 172 -5.75 6.69 10.45
C LEU A 172 -7.15 6.96 9.84
N ILE A 173 -7.87 5.90 9.53
CA ILE A 173 -9.16 5.97 8.83
C ILE A 173 -10.28 5.24 9.56
N GLN A 174 -9.98 4.43 10.58
CA GLN A 174 -10.93 3.56 11.26
C GLN A 174 -12.09 4.34 11.88
N ASP A 175 -11.84 5.47 12.51
CA ASP A 175 -12.87 6.32 13.13
C ASP A 175 -13.63 7.19 12.12
N ARG A 176 -13.23 7.16 10.85
CA ARG A 176 -13.80 8.02 9.77
C ARG A 176 -14.70 7.27 8.80
N CYS A 177 -14.87 5.98 8.99
CA CYS A 177 -15.66 5.11 8.12
C CYS A 177 -16.49 4.09 8.92
N ASP A 178 -17.50 3.53 8.26
CA ASP A 178 -18.39 2.52 8.86
C ASP A 178 -17.83 1.09 8.73
N LEU A 179 -16.91 0.88 7.80
CA LEU A 179 -16.23 -0.39 7.53
C LEU A 179 -14.80 -0.13 7.08
N THR A 180 -13.84 -0.63 7.85
CA THR A 180 -12.42 -0.51 7.56
C THR A 180 -11.87 -1.79 6.96
N ILE A 181 -11.29 -1.68 5.76
CA ILE A 181 -10.57 -2.76 5.08
C ILE A 181 -9.08 -2.47 5.17
N ALA A 182 -8.29 -3.43 5.64
CA ALA A 182 -6.84 -3.33 5.71
C ALA A 182 -6.18 -4.50 4.99
N ILE A 183 -5.35 -4.20 3.98
CA ILE A 183 -4.64 -5.20 3.16
C ILE A 183 -3.16 -5.18 3.54
N ASP A 184 -2.72 -6.21 4.28
CA ASP A 184 -1.35 -6.42 4.75
C ASP A 184 -0.55 -7.25 3.73
N VAL A 185 0.39 -6.63 3.07
CA VAL A 185 1.24 -7.29 2.06
C VAL A 185 2.66 -7.59 2.57
N SER A 186 2.83 -7.77 3.88
CA SER A 186 4.12 -8.13 4.46
C SER A 186 4.65 -9.49 3.94
N GLY A 187 3.74 -10.41 3.59
CA GLY A 187 4.09 -11.74 3.07
C GLY A 187 4.70 -12.66 4.12
N GLN A 188 5.24 -13.77 3.66
CA GLN A 188 5.92 -14.79 4.48
C GLN A 188 7.16 -15.30 3.77
N LYS A 189 8.12 -15.82 4.54
CA LYS A 189 9.29 -16.54 4.03
C LYS A 189 9.36 -17.93 4.66
N THR A 190 9.74 -18.91 3.85
CA THR A 190 10.16 -20.23 4.33
C THR A 190 11.68 -20.29 4.34
N PRO A 191 12.31 -20.93 5.34
CA PRO A 191 13.74 -21.16 5.31
C PRO A 191 14.13 -21.97 4.05
N PRO A 192 15.26 -21.64 3.39
CA PRO A 192 15.78 -22.48 2.33
C PRO A 192 16.25 -23.84 2.88
N GLU A 193 16.22 -24.90 2.06
CA GLU A 193 16.64 -26.23 2.47
C GLU A 193 18.15 -26.30 2.73
N HIS A 194 18.94 -25.52 1.98
CA HIS A 194 20.39 -25.46 2.08
C HIS A 194 20.86 -24.03 2.32
N ASP A 195 21.84 -23.87 3.18
CA ASP A 195 22.46 -22.59 3.58
C ASP A 195 21.44 -21.52 4.02
N PRO A 196 20.86 -21.65 5.21
CA PRO A 196 19.82 -20.75 5.71
C PRO A 196 20.34 -19.35 6.11
N ALA A 197 21.67 -19.11 6.06
CA ALA A 197 22.24 -17.83 6.48
C ALA A 197 22.00 -16.74 5.42
N PRO A 198 21.26 -15.67 5.72
CA PRO A 198 21.02 -14.58 4.78
C PRO A 198 22.28 -13.73 4.58
N ASN A 199 22.48 -13.20 3.37
CA ASN A 199 23.48 -12.16 3.17
C ASN A 199 23.09 -10.84 3.88
N VAL A 200 24.04 -9.89 4.00
CA VAL A 200 23.85 -8.63 4.74
C VAL A 200 22.63 -7.84 4.25
N PHE A 201 22.43 -7.73 2.94
CA PHE A 201 21.30 -7.01 2.36
C PHE A 201 19.97 -7.72 2.66
N GLU A 202 19.94 -9.04 2.50
CA GLU A 202 18.75 -9.83 2.81
C GLU A 202 18.41 -9.79 4.31
N ASN A 203 19.43 -9.84 5.18
CA ASN A 203 19.27 -9.67 6.62
C ASN A 203 18.64 -8.32 6.93
N LEU A 204 19.17 -7.23 6.38
CA LEU A 204 18.63 -5.88 6.58
C LEU A 204 17.15 -5.80 6.16
N MET A 205 16.81 -6.25 4.95
CA MET A 205 15.46 -6.19 4.41
C MET A 205 14.48 -7.08 5.18
N THR A 206 14.94 -8.27 5.58
CA THR A 206 14.09 -9.20 6.35
C THR A 206 13.88 -8.71 7.77
N THR A 207 14.92 -8.19 8.44
CA THR A 207 14.79 -7.59 9.77
C THR A 207 13.81 -6.42 9.76
N TYR A 208 13.89 -5.54 8.74
CA TYR A 208 12.91 -4.47 8.56
C TYR A 208 11.48 -5.01 8.43
N THR A 209 11.28 -6.07 7.63
CA THR A 209 9.96 -6.72 7.49
C THR A 209 9.47 -7.35 8.80
N ILE A 210 10.37 -7.95 9.60
CA ILE A 210 10.04 -8.52 10.92
C ILE A 210 9.55 -7.41 11.86
N MET A 211 10.25 -6.27 11.91
CA MET A 211 9.86 -5.11 12.73
C MET A 211 8.49 -4.55 12.30
N GLN A 212 8.26 -4.39 10.99
CA GLN A 212 6.96 -3.98 10.44
C GLN A 212 5.85 -4.95 10.84
N SER A 213 6.10 -6.26 10.75
CA SER A 213 5.13 -7.28 11.14
C SER A 213 4.84 -7.25 12.65
N ALA A 214 5.83 -6.91 13.49
CA ALA A 214 5.61 -6.74 14.92
C ALA A 214 4.72 -5.53 15.23
N ILE A 215 4.93 -4.40 14.54
CA ILE A 215 4.07 -3.21 14.64
C ILE A 215 2.63 -3.57 14.25
N VAL A 216 2.42 -4.22 13.11
CA VAL A 216 1.07 -4.62 12.65
C VAL A 216 0.40 -5.54 13.65
N ARG A 217 1.09 -6.57 14.16
CA ARG A 217 0.54 -7.48 15.17
C ARG A 217 0.13 -6.75 16.46
N GLY A 218 0.95 -5.81 16.92
CA GLY A 218 0.61 -4.99 18.09
C GLY A 218 -0.65 -4.16 17.88
N LYS A 219 -0.80 -3.53 16.71
CA LYS A 219 -2.00 -2.77 16.35
C LYS A 219 -3.24 -3.65 16.26
N LEU A 220 -3.14 -4.82 15.60
CA LEU A 220 -4.25 -5.78 15.47
C LEU A 220 -4.72 -6.31 16.83
N ALA A 221 -3.81 -6.52 17.78
CA ALA A 221 -4.16 -6.96 19.12
C ALA A 221 -4.93 -5.90 19.93
N PHE A 222 -4.70 -4.62 19.64
CA PHE A 222 -5.35 -3.51 20.33
C PHE A 222 -6.67 -3.10 19.69
N SER A 223 -6.69 -2.86 18.38
CA SER A 223 -7.88 -2.39 17.65
C SER A 223 -7.84 -2.94 16.21
N PRO A 224 -8.38 -4.13 15.93
CA PRO A 224 -8.38 -4.70 14.60
C PRO A 224 -9.33 -3.96 13.65
N PRO A 225 -9.05 -3.90 12.33
CA PRO A 225 -9.98 -3.39 11.33
C PRO A 225 -11.17 -4.36 11.16
N ASP A 226 -12.25 -3.91 10.53
CA ASP A 226 -13.42 -4.76 10.26
C ASP A 226 -13.10 -5.94 9.34
N ILE A 227 -12.27 -5.72 8.33
CA ILE A 227 -11.75 -6.75 7.42
C ILE A 227 -10.22 -6.60 7.36
N TYR A 228 -9.53 -7.64 7.82
CA TYR A 228 -8.08 -7.76 7.70
C TYR A 228 -7.74 -8.82 6.68
N VAL A 229 -7.04 -8.41 5.63
CA VAL A 229 -6.59 -9.31 4.57
C VAL A 229 -5.07 -9.42 4.63
N LYS A 230 -4.58 -10.64 4.75
CA LYS A 230 -3.15 -10.96 4.62
C LYS A 230 -2.97 -12.04 3.57
N PRO A 231 -2.72 -11.65 2.29
CA PRO A 231 -2.58 -12.60 1.19
C PRO A 231 -1.43 -13.58 1.41
N LYS A 232 -1.58 -14.79 0.92
CA LYS A 232 -0.59 -15.88 1.04
C LYS A 232 0.58 -15.71 0.06
N LEU A 233 1.33 -14.61 0.22
CA LEU A 233 2.50 -14.31 -0.58
C LEU A 233 3.75 -14.92 0.08
N THR A 234 4.21 -16.07 -0.42
CA THR A 234 5.38 -16.77 0.11
C THR A 234 6.59 -16.58 -0.79
N ASN A 235 7.75 -16.30 -0.20
CA ASN A 235 9.04 -16.19 -0.90
C ASN A 235 9.09 -15.10 -1.99
N VAL A 236 8.29 -14.03 -1.85
CA VAL A 236 8.37 -12.82 -2.68
C VAL A 236 9.21 -11.80 -1.93
N ARG A 237 10.30 -11.31 -2.54
CA ARG A 237 11.16 -10.26 -1.98
C ARG A 237 10.57 -8.88 -2.28
N ALA A 238 10.97 -7.87 -1.49
CA ALA A 238 10.48 -6.49 -1.67
C ALA A 238 10.80 -5.88 -3.05
N LEU A 239 11.82 -6.38 -3.74
CA LEU A 239 12.28 -5.86 -5.04
C LEU A 239 11.93 -6.78 -6.23
N ASP A 240 11.15 -7.84 -6.03
CA ASP A 240 10.79 -8.81 -7.07
C ASP A 240 9.70 -8.31 -8.04
N PHE A 241 9.79 -7.06 -8.48
CA PHE A 241 8.84 -6.46 -9.42
C PHE A 241 8.77 -7.19 -10.78
N HIS A 242 9.76 -8.03 -11.09
CA HIS A 242 9.75 -8.88 -12.27
C HIS A 242 8.73 -10.02 -12.20
N ARG A 243 8.25 -10.37 -10.99
CA ARG A 243 7.25 -11.42 -10.74
C ARG A 243 5.82 -10.86 -10.66
N CYS A 244 5.54 -9.72 -11.30
CA CYS A 244 4.25 -9.04 -11.14
C CYS A 244 3.05 -9.93 -11.49
N ASP A 245 3.13 -10.71 -12.58
CA ASP A 245 2.05 -11.60 -13.02
C ASP A 245 1.78 -12.70 -11.99
N GLU A 246 2.85 -13.30 -11.47
CA GLU A 246 2.76 -14.32 -10.42
C GLU A 246 2.18 -13.75 -9.12
N ILE A 247 2.61 -12.54 -8.72
CA ILE A 247 2.13 -11.88 -7.50
C ILE A 247 0.64 -11.56 -7.60
N ILE A 248 0.19 -11.03 -8.74
CA ILE A 248 -1.22 -10.66 -8.93
C ILE A 248 -2.10 -11.90 -9.06
N ALA A 249 -1.67 -12.91 -9.81
CA ALA A 249 -2.43 -14.14 -10.00
C ALA A 249 -2.43 -15.03 -8.74
N GLY A 250 -1.33 -15.00 -7.98
CA GLY A 250 -1.14 -15.86 -6.79
C GLY A 250 -2.08 -15.56 -5.61
N VAL A 251 -2.84 -14.47 -5.68
CA VAL A 251 -3.79 -14.10 -4.61
C VAL A 251 -5.26 -14.29 -5.01
N ALA A 252 -5.54 -15.02 -6.09
CA ALA A 252 -6.91 -15.21 -6.59
C ALA A 252 -7.85 -15.79 -5.53
N ASP A 253 -7.44 -16.84 -4.82
CA ASP A 253 -8.24 -17.44 -3.74
C ASP A 253 -8.47 -16.46 -2.58
N ASP A 254 -7.43 -15.69 -2.20
CA ASP A 254 -7.56 -14.68 -1.15
C ASP A 254 -8.54 -13.57 -1.55
N VAL A 255 -8.59 -13.21 -2.84
CA VAL A 255 -9.56 -12.23 -3.40
C VAL A 255 -10.99 -12.77 -3.31
N GLU A 256 -11.23 -14.03 -3.63
CA GLU A 256 -12.57 -14.61 -3.51
C GLU A 256 -13.05 -14.69 -2.06
N ILE A 257 -12.16 -15.07 -1.13
CA ILE A 257 -12.45 -15.03 0.32
C ILE A 257 -12.78 -13.60 0.76
N PHE A 258 -11.99 -12.63 0.31
CA PHE A 258 -12.22 -11.21 0.59
C PHE A 258 -13.59 -10.73 0.10
N LYS A 259 -13.98 -11.05 -1.16
CA LYS A 259 -15.31 -10.71 -1.71
C LYS A 259 -16.45 -11.26 -0.85
N GLN A 260 -16.35 -12.53 -0.45
CA GLN A 260 -17.35 -13.18 0.40
C GLN A 260 -17.46 -12.52 1.77
N GLU A 261 -16.34 -12.23 2.42
CA GLU A 261 -16.30 -11.55 3.71
C GLU A 261 -16.89 -10.14 3.62
N LEU A 262 -16.51 -9.37 2.60
CA LEU A 262 -17.00 -8.03 2.34
C LEU A 262 -18.52 -8.02 2.14
N GLN A 263 -19.04 -8.91 1.29
CA GLN A 263 -20.48 -9.04 1.07
C GLN A 263 -21.23 -9.43 2.37
N LYS A 264 -20.69 -10.33 3.17
CA LYS A 264 -21.25 -10.71 4.47
C LYS A 264 -21.29 -9.54 5.45
N LYS A 265 -20.22 -8.75 5.53
CA LYS A 265 -20.13 -7.55 6.39
C LYS A 265 -21.08 -6.44 5.90
N LEU A 266 -21.28 -6.31 4.61
CA LEU A 266 -22.26 -5.38 4.05
C LEU A 266 -23.70 -5.82 4.36
N LYS A 267 -24.02 -7.12 4.31
CA LYS A 267 -25.36 -7.67 4.60
C LYS A 267 -25.70 -7.70 6.10
N LYS A 268 -24.79 -8.09 6.99
CA LYS A 268 -25.08 -8.31 8.43
C LYS A 268 -25.67 -7.10 9.16
N ARG A 269 -25.43 -5.87 8.72
CA ARG A 269 -25.97 -4.68 9.36
C ARG A 269 -27.40 -4.33 8.90
N PHE A 270 -27.94 -5.05 7.92
CA PHE A 270 -29.37 -4.95 7.55
C PHE A 270 -30.30 -5.55 8.62
N TRP A 271 -29.82 -6.56 9.39
CA TRP A 271 -30.65 -7.31 10.35
C TRP A 271 -30.62 -6.76 11.78
N LEU A 272 -29.75 -5.80 12.11
CA LEU A 272 -29.64 -5.26 13.48
C LEU A 272 -30.48 -3.99 13.71
N PHE A 273 -31.17 -3.49 12.69
CA PHE A 273 -32.03 -2.31 12.76
C PHE A 273 -33.39 -2.50 12.03
N GLY A 274 -33.81 -3.74 11.81
CA GLY A 274 -35.11 -4.15 11.31
C GLY A 274 -36.02 -4.68 12.41
#